data_a47c122e45eece220b6d5d56fbb98839
#
_entry.id   a47c122e45eece220b6d5d56fbb98839
#
_cell.length_a   1.000
_cell.length_b   1.000
_cell.length_c   1.000
_cell.angle_alpha   90.00
_cell.angle_beta   90.00
_cell.angle_gamma   90.00
#
_symmetry.space_group_name_H-M   'P 1'
#
loop_
_entity.id
_entity.type
_entity.pdbx_description
1 polymer ?
#
loop_
_entity_poly.entity_id
_entity_poly.type
_entity_poly.pdbx_seq_one_letter_code
_entity_poly.pdbx_strand_id
1 'polypeptide(L)'
;MNLMIALIRVNSLVDFESYRAKVPATLEPYGGEIQFRAKKIITLVDENKIGSISQIALLRFPSQDDMNDWYASGAYQNLTKLRTNAGSFTMLGFSSQ
;
A
#
# COMPACT_ATOMS: atom_id res chain seq x y z
N MET A 1 -16.28 2.17 -7.08
CA MET A 1 -14.81 2.33 -7.07
C MET A 1 -14.24 1.57 -5.88
N ASN A 2 -13.21 0.82 -6.09
CA ASN A 2 -12.56 0.05 -5.05
C ASN A 2 -11.17 0.60 -4.84
N LEU A 3 -10.88 1.03 -3.62
CA LEU A 3 -9.61 1.64 -3.26
C LEU A 3 -8.92 0.85 -2.15
N MET A 4 -7.62 0.75 -2.22
CA MET A 4 -6.79 0.25 -1.13
C MET A 4 -5.90 1.38 -0.65
N ILE A 5 -5.93 1.63 0.65
CA ILE A 5 -5.06 2.61 1.28
C ILE A 5 -3.98 1.88 2.05
N ALA A 6 -2.73 2.18 1.75
CA ALA A 6 -1.60 1.70 2.53
C ALA A 6 -1.13 2.81 3.46
N LEU A 7 -1.13 2.54 4.75
CA LEU A 7 -0.60 3.41 5.79
C LEU A 7 0.76 2.88 6.19
N ILE A 8 1.81 3.68 6.04
CA ILE A 8 3.18 3.19 6.08
C ILE A 8 4.03 3.98 7.05
N ARG A 9 4.73 3.25 7.95
CA ARG A 9 5.84 3.79 8.71
C ARG A 9 7.11 3.23 8.11
N VAL A 10 7.92 4.08 7.48
CA VAL A 10 9.15 3.66 6.82
C VAL A 10 10.26 3.50 7.86
N ASN A 11 10.88 2.32 7.91
CA ASN A 11 12.03 2.04 8.77
C ASN A 11 13.35 2.00 7.99
N SER A 12 13.30 1.55 6.74
CA SER A 12 14.46 1.50 5.84
C SER A 12 14.07 2.13 4.51
N LEU A 13 14.62 3.28 4.22
CA LEU A 13 14.31 3.98 2.96
C LEU A 13 14.80 3.18 1.76
N VAL A 14 15.96 2.54 1.86
CA VAL A 14 16.52 1.74 0.76
C VAL A 14 15.57 0.59 0.42
N ASP A 15 15.12 -0.16 1.42
CA ASP A 15 14.21 -1.28 1.21
C ASP A 15 12.85 -0.82 0.74
N PHE A 16 12.38 0.32 1.26
CA PHE A 16 11.11 0.91 0.84
C PHE A 16 11.14 1.31 -0.63
N GLU A 17 12.20 1.96 -1.09
CA GLU A 17 12.35 2.32 -2.50
C GLU A 17 12.40 1.09 -3.39
N SER A 18 13.08 0.03 -2.97
CA SER A 18 13.14 -1.24 -3.70
C SER A 18 11.76 -1.89 -3.78
N TYR A 19 11.03 -1.93 -2.67
CA TYR A 19 9.67 -2.46 -2.61
C TYR A 19 8.76 -1.67 -3.56
N ARG A 20 8.77 -0.34 -3.44
CA ARG A 20 7.91 0.55 -4.20
C ARG A 20 8.16 0.43 -5.71
N ALA A 21 9.40 0.20 -6.12
CA ALA A 21 9.74 0.04 -7.52
C ALA A 21 9.17 -1.25 -8.13
N LYS A 22 8.93 -2.28 -7.31
CA LYS A 22 8.50 -3.60 -7.78
C LYS A 22 6.98 -3.79 -7.76
N VAL A 23 6.25 -2.98 -7.02
CA VAL A 23 4.80 -3.13 -6.87
C VAL A 23 4.02 -2.95 -8.17
N PRO A 24 4.32 -1.94 -9.02
CA PRO A 24 3.50 -1.71 -10.21
C PRO A 24 3.37 -2.92 -11.13
N ALA A 25 4.45 -3.68 -11.34
CA ALA A 25 4.40 -4.86 -12.20
C ALA A 25 3.47 -5.95 -11.64
N THR A 26 3.32 -6.03 -10.31
CA THR A 26 2.43 -7.02 -9.69
C THR A 26 0.96 -6.65 -9.82
N LEU A 27 0.65 -5.36 -9.99
CA LEU A 27 -0.72 -4.85 -10.10
C LEU A 27 -1.33 -5.07 -11.49
N GLU A 28 -0.50 -5.04 -12.51
CA GLU A 28 -0.96 -5.02 -13.91
C GLU A 28 -1.92 -6.16 -14.26
N PRO A 29 -1.65 -7.44 -13.92
CA PRO A 29 -2.56 -8.53 -14.24
C PRO A 29 -3.95 -8.40 -13.60
N TYR A 30 -4.08 -7.59 -12.57
CA TYR A 30 -5.34 -7.44 -11.80
C TYR A 30 -6.00 -6.09 -12.04
N GLY A 31 -5.50 -5.32 -13.00
CA GLY A 31 -6.03 -4.00 -13.29
C GLY A 31 -5.83 -2.97 -12.19
N GLY A 32 -4.92 -3.24 -11.26
CA GLY A 32 -4.61 -2.31 -10.18
C GLY A 32 -3.76 -1.15 -10.65
N GLU A 33 -4.04 0.03 -10.11
CA GLU A 33 -3.33 1.25 -10.44
C GLU A 33 -2.95 2.02 -9.16
N ILE A 34 -1.74 2.56 -9.14
CA ILE A 34 -1.36 3.49 -8.09
C ILE A 34 -1.90 4.86 -8.45
N GLN A 35 -2.86 5.34 -7.64
CA GLN A 35 -3.51 6.63 -7.88
C GLN A 35 -2.72 7.77 -7.27
N PHE A 36 -2.09 7.53 -6.10
CA PHE A 36 -1.56 8.63 -5.32
C PHE A 36 -0.56 8.10 -4.28
N ARG A 37 0.51 8.85 -4.06
CA ARG A 37 1.48 8.61 -3.00
C ARG A 37 1.79 9.93 -2.34
N ALA A 38 1.90 9.94 -1.01
CA ALA A 38 2.18 11.17 -0.29
C ALA A 38 2.94 10.92 1.00
N LYS A 39 3.69 11.91 1.42
CA LYS A 39 4.31 11.95 2.74
C LYS A 39 3.43 12.74 3.70
N LYS A 40 3.40 12.33 4.96
CA LYS A 40 2.71 13.10 5.98
C LYS A 40 3.43 14.43 6.19
N ILE A 41 2.66 15.51 6.30
CA ILE A 41 3.19 16.84 6.61
C ILE A 41 2.74 17.34 7.98
N ILE A 42 1.59 16.85 8.47
CA ILE A 42 1.03 17.33 9.73
C ILE A 42 0.08 16.29 10.33
N THR A 43 -0.02 16.24 11.65
CA THR A 43 -1.03 15.50 12.36
C THR A 43 -2.01 16.48 12.99
N LEU A 44 -3.27 16.45 12.54
CA LEU A 44 -4.30 17.34 13.08
C LEU A 44 -5.01 16.73 14.28
N VAL A 45 -5.36 15.45 14.20
CA VAL A 45 -5.97 14.68 15.28
C VAL A 45 -5.48 13.25 15.15
N ASP A 46 -5.24 12.57 16.25
CA ASP A 46 -4.70 11.21 16.25
C ASP A 46 -5.37 10.32 17.30
N GLU A 47 -6.69 10.25 17.27
CA GLU A 47 -7.46 9.44 18.22
C GLU A 47 -7.19 7.95 18.08
N ASN A 48 -6.90 7.47 16.87
CA ASN A 48 -6.58 6.06 16.63
C ASN A 48 -5.10 5.73 16.82
N LYS A 49 -4.28 6.72 17.21
CA LYS A 49 -2.86 6.54 17.57
C LYS A 49 -2.03 5.95 16.43
N ILE A 50 -2.21 6.50 15.23
CA ILE A 50 -1.44 6.12 14.05
C ILE A 50 -0.46 7.22 13.60
N GLY A 51 -0.14 8.16 14.49
CA GLY A 51 0.71 9.31 14.17
C GLY A 51 2.13 8.96 13.72
N SER A 52 2.58 7.72 13.96
CA SER A 52 3.87 7.24 13.44
C SER A 52 3.86 6.95 11.94
N ILE A 53 2.69 6.92 11.31
CA ILE A 53 2.58 6.76 9.86
C ILE A 53 3.24 7.96 9.20
N SER A 54 4.15 7.70 8.28
CA SER A 54 4.92 8.75 7.59
C SER A 54 4.55 8.92 6.13
N GLN A 55 3.97 7.89 5.52
CA GLN A 55 3.58 7.92 4.10
C GLN A 55 2.29 7.15 3.89
N ILE A 56 1.60 7.52 2.82
CA ILE A 56 0.44 6.78 2.35
C ILE A 56 0.58 6.46 0.87
N ALA A 57 -0.09 5.39 0.44
CA ALA A 57 -0.30 5.09 -0.96
C ALA A 57 -1.78 4.75 -1.16
N LEU A 58 -2.35 5.23 -2.26
CA LEU A 58 -3.72 4.94 -2.64
C LEU A 58 -3.70 4.19 -3.95
N LEU A 59 -4.27 2.99 -3.94
CA LEU A 59 -4.37 2.13 -5.10
C LEU A 59 -5.83 1.96 -5.48
N ARG A 60 -6.09 1.81 -6.78
CA ARG A 60 -7.43 1.56 -7.31
C ARG A 60 -7.46 0.19 -7.98
N PHE A 61 -8.56 -0.53 -7.76
CA PHE A 61 -8.80 -1.84 -8.41
C PHE A 61 -10.17 -1.85 -9.08
N PRO A 62 -10.35 -2.61 -10.17
CA PRO A 62 -11.64 -2.73 -10.83
C PRO A 62 -12.71 -3.34 -9.93
N SER A 63 -12.32 -4.27 -9.02
CA SER A 63 -13.24 -4.96 -8.12
C SER A 63 -12.53 -5.35 -6.84
N GLN A 64 -13.31 -5.73 -5.82
CA GLN A 64 -12.76 -6.31 -4.59
C GLN A 64 -12.06 -7.64 -4.88
N ASP A 65 -12.61 -8.45 -5.79
CA ASP A 65 -11.99 -9.72 -6.15
C ASP A 65 -10.60 -9.50 -6.75
N ASP A 66 -10.45 -8.50 -7.62
CA ASP A 66 -9.14 -8.18 -8.18
C ASP A 66 -8.15 -7.74 -7.10
N MET A 67 -8.61 -6.98 -6.12
CA MET A 67 -7.79 -6.56 -4.98
C MET A 67 -7.33 -7.77 -4.17
N ASN A 68 -8.25 -8.67 -3.83
CA ASN A 68 -7.94 -9.89 -3.09
C ASN A 68 -6.99 -10.79 -3.87
N ASP A 69 -7.24 -10.97 -5.16
CA ASP A 69 -6.42 -11.82 -6.02
C ASP A 69 -5.01 -11.27 -6.18
N TRP A 70 -4.89 -9.94 -6.31
CA TRP A 70 -3.58 -9.30 -6.34
C TRP A 70 -2.80 -9.57 -5.06
N TYR A 71 -3.43 -9.36 -3.91
CA TYR A 71 -2.73 -9.56 -2.63
C TYR A 71 -2.28 -11.02 -2.48
N ALA A 72 -3.11 -11.97 -2.88
CA ALA A 72 -2.81 -13.41 -2.79
C ALA A 72 -1.86 -13.91 -3.88
N SER A 73 -1.58 -13.08 -4.91
CA SER A 73 -0.74 -13.51 -6.03
C SER A 73 0.68 -13.84 -5.60
N GLY A 74 1.30 -14.81 -6.30
CA GLY A 74 2.69 -15.15 -6.05
C GLY A 74 3.62 -13.96 -6.26
N ALA A 75 3.34 -13.16 -7.29
CA ALA A 75 4.16 -11.98 -7.59
C ALA A 75 4.18 -11.00 -6.43
N TYR A 76 3.01 -10.69 -5.84
CA TYR A 76 2.98 -9.79 -4.69
C TYR A 76 3.53 -10.45 -3.43
N GLN A 77 3.15 -11.71 -3.15
CA GLN A 77 3.60 -12.41 -1.95
C GLN A 77 5.13 -12.56 -1.90
N ASN A 78 5.79 -12.59 -3.05
CA ASN A 78 7.25 -12.59 -3.10
C ASN A 78 7.87 -11.27 -2.61
N LEU A 79 7.08 -10.22 -2.46
CA LEU A 79 7.54 -8.92 -1.96
C LEU A 79 7.33 -8.74 -0.46
N THR A 80 6.67 -9.68 0.22
CA THR A 80 6.27 -9.48 1.63
C THR A 80 7.46 -9.38 2.58
N LYS A 81 8.55 -10.11 2.32
CA LYS A 81 9.76 -9.99 3.15
C LYS A 81 10.40 -8.62 2.97
N LEU A 82 10.49 -8.14 1.75
CA LEU A 82 11.02 -6.80 1.45
C LEU A 82 10.13 -5.73 2.08
N ARG A 83 8.80 -5.90 2.03
CA ARG A 83 7.85 -5.00 2.69
C ARG A 83 8.10 -4.94 4.19
N THR A 84 8.25 -6.10 4.85
CA THR A 84 8.53 -6.16 6.29
C THR A 84 9.83 -5.47 6.65
N ASN A 85 10.87 -5.64 5.84
CA ASN A 85 12.15 -4.98 6.05
C ASN A 85 12.04 -3.45 5.82
N ALA A 86 11.17 -3.03 4.92
CA ALA A 86 10.98 -1.61 4.58
C ALA A 86 10.31 -0.82 5.70
N GLY A 87 9.38 -1.45 6.45
CA GLY A 87 8.65 -0.74 7.49
C GLY A 87 7.45 -1.50 8.00
N SER A 88 6.54 -0.76 8.62
CA SER A 88 5.26 -1.27 9.09
C SER A 88 4.15 -0.76 8.18
N PHE A 89 3.34 -1.68 7.66
CA PHE A 89 2.28 -1.39 6.71
C PHE A 89 0.93 -1.79 7.29
N THR A 90 -0.07 -0.94 7.10
CA THR A 90 -1.47 -1.29 7.28
C THR A 90 -2.16 -1.03 5.96
N MET A 91 -2.77 -2.07 5.40
CA MET A 91 -3.39 -2.00 4.08
C MET A 91 -4.88 -2.26 4.23
N LEU A 92 -5.70 -1.28 3.90
CA LEU A 92 -7.15 -1.30 4.10
C LEU A 92 -7.85 -1.10 2.76
N GLY A 93 -8.82 -1.97 2.47
CA GLY A 93 -9.63 -1.86 1.28
C GLY A 93 -10.96 -1.16 1.56
N PHE A 94 -11.38 -0.29 0.64
CA PHE A 94 -12.62 0.46 0.73
C PHE A 94 -13.37 0.36 -0.59
N SER A 95 -14.69 0.38 -0.50
CA SER A 95 -15.57 0.43 -1.66
C SER A 95 -16.45 1.66 -1.55
N SER A 96 -16.53 2.45 -2.62
CA SER A 96 -17.46 3.57 -2.67
C SER A 96 -18.90 3.06 -2.74
N GLN A 97 -19.79 3.75 -2.08
CA GLN A 97 -21.21 3.40 -2.05
C GLN A 97 -22.01 4.23 -3.03
#